data_3160eb075284b311a445b1bcfbd262ad
#
_entry.id   3160eb075284b311a445b1bcfbd262ad
#
_cell.length_a   1.000
_cell.length_b   1.000
_cell.length_c   1.000
_cell.angle_alpha   90.00
_cell.angle_beta   90.00
_cell.angle_gamma   90.00
#
_symmetry.space_group_name_H-M   'P 1'
#
loop_
_entity.id
_entity.type
_entity.pdbx_description
1 polymer ?
#
loop_
_entity_poly.entity_id
_entity_poly.type
_entity_poly.pdbx_seq_one_letter_code
_entity_poly.pdbx_strand_id
1 'polypeptide(L)'
;VAPGQHTAAKGDKTSKARKEADLPTARVDAKAARGRLFYALRPRLNRSQLIVALLCCGLGFALVVQVQQNQQDSLGSLRQSELVRLLDEVTSQSSELARTERELRATRDELLTGTDSARTAYEALEDQVTRQAILAGTVPVEGPGVSVRIIDNGSVLDSYVLLEVMQELRNAGAEAIEVNGERIVASSWFVDSSGAIVLDGTTLSSPYRVQAIGDAATISAALEMPGGVLTGIRSRGASAVLESQDEISITSYKRPSKSKFATPDPAS
;
A
#
# COMPACT_ATOMS: atom_id res chain seq x y z
N VAL A 1 14.27 -57.74 5.88
CA VAL A 1 15.57 -58.32 5.54
C VAL A 1 16.60 -57.25 5.85
N ALA A 2 17.28 -57.38 6.99
CA ALA A 2 18.60 -56.79 7.29
C ALA A 2 19.68 -57.67 6.63
N PRO A 3 20.99 -57.48 6.75
CA PRO A 3 21.78 -56.51 7.55
C PRO A 3 23.15 -56.15 6.86
N GLY A 4 24.04 -55.46 7.64
CA GLY A 4 25.45 -55.43 7.43
C GLY A 4 26.05 -54.08 7.95
N GLN A 5 26.47 -53.91 9.18
CA GLN A 5 27.70 -54.35 9.87
C GLN A 5 29.01 -54.03 9.12
N HIS A 6 29.85 -53.23 9.74
CA HIS A 6 31.22 -53.42 10.23
C HIS A 6 31.97 -52.12 10.23
N THR A 7 32.78 -51.65 11.10
CA THR A 7 33.59 -52.06 12.25
C THR A 7 34.53 -50.87 12.50
N ALA A 8 34.63 -50.33 13.65
CA ALA A 8 35.63 -50.38 14.70
C ALA A 8 37.14 -50.25 14.30
N ALA A 9 37.82 -49.25 14.92
CA ALA A 9 39.17 -49.29 15.52
C ALA A 9 39.52 -47.86 15.98
N LYS A 10 39.64 -47.53 17.25
CA LYS A 10 40.61 -47.89 18.27
C LYS A 10 41.98 -47.20 18.06
N GLY A 11 42.39 -46.42 19.03
CA GLY A 11 43.72 -46.02 19.36
C GLY A 11 43.93 -44.53 19.31
N ASP A 12 44.55 -43.86 20.15
CA ASP A 12 45.23 -44.10 21.43
C ASP A 12 45.56 -42.73 22.04
N LYS A 13 45.77 -42.74 23.33
CA LYS A 13 46.18 -41.72 24.26
C LYS A 13 47.37 -40.88 23.76
N THR A 14 47.37 -39.56 24.04
CA THR A 14 48.44 -38.99 24.89
C THR A 14 48.03 -37.61 25.41
N SER A 15 48.02 -37.51 26.68
CA SER A 15 48.18 -36.43 27.62
C SER A 15 49.20 -35.40 27.15
N LYS A 16 48.84 -34.11 27.17
CA LYS A 16 49.77 -33.06 27.65
C LYS A 16 48.99 -31.86 28.16
N ALA A 17 49.01 -31.75 29.45
CA ALA A 17 48.69 -30.55 30.20
C ALA A 17 49.47 -29.37 29.65
N ARG A 18 48.78 -28.26 29.35
CA ARG A 18 49.42 -26.96 29.17
C ARG A 18 48.63 -25.91 29.90
N LYS A 19 49.19 -25.56 31.05
CA LYS A 19 49.10 -24.33 31.84
C LYS A 19 48.10 -23.28 31.28
N GLU A 20 47.09 -23.00 32.06
CA GLU A 20 46.40 -21.72 32.10
C GLU A 20 47.45 -20.62 32.38
N ALA A 21 47.62 -19.73 31.43
CA ALA A 21 48.29 -18.46 31.61
C ALA A 21 47.20 -17.41 31.84
N ASP A 22 47.15 -17.00 33.05
CA ASP A 22 46.43 -15.86 33.59
C ASP A 22 46.79 -14.61 32.78
N LEU A 23 45.84 -14.07 32.03
CA LEU A 23 45.95 -12.77 31.35
C LEU A 23 45.25 -11.74 32.24
N PRO A 24 45.96 -10.73 32.73
CA PRO A 24 45.36 -9.69 33.54
C PRO A 24 44.41 -8.86 32.67
N THR A 25 43.16 -8.84 33.04
CA THR A 25 42.17 -7.88 32.51
C THR A 25 42.57 -6.47 32.95
N ALA A 26 43.33 -5.80 32.09
CA ALA A 26 43.56 -4.37 32.23
C ALA A 26 42.24 -3.65 31.93
N ARG A 27 41.54 -3.22 32.98
CA ARG A 27 40.51 -2.21 32.87
C ARG A 27 41.14 -0.93 32.34
N VAL A 28 41.00 -0.66 31.08
CA VAL A 28 41.38 0.62 30.50
C VAL A 28 40.36 1.65 31.01
N ASP A 29 40.81 2.45 31.98
CA ASP A 29 40.04 3.58 32.48
C ASP A 29 39.76 4.55 31.32
N ALA A 30 38.51 4.58 30.84
CA ALA A 30 38.05 5.45 29.76
C ALA A 30 38.25 6.95 30.04
N LYS A 31 38.41 7.32 31.31
CA LYS A 31 38.73 8.70 31.72
C LYS A 31 40.22 9.06 31.42
N ALA A 32 41.16 8.09 31.58
CA ALA A 32 42.57 8.32 31.28
C ALA A 32 42.83 8.39 29.76
N ALA A 33 42.08 7.61 29.00
CA ALA A 33 42.16 7.67 27.52
C ALA A 33 41.65 8.99 26.93
N ARG A 34 40.59 9.54 27.49
CA ARG A 34 40.06 10.86 27.08
C ARG A 34 41.04 12.01 27.39
N GLY A 35 41.71 11.97 28.54
CA GLY A 35 42.71 12.98 28.90
C GLY A 35 43.91 12.99 27.95
N ARG A 36 44.38 11.81 27.53
CA ARG A 36 45.48 11.66 26.57
C ARG A 36 45.11 12.10 25.17
N LEU A 37 43.85 11.88 24.75
CA LEU A 37 43.32 12.35 23.46
C LEU A 37 43.24 13.88 23.41
N PHE A 38 42.78 14.52 24.48
CA PHE A 38 42.74 15.97 24.59
C PHE A 38 44.13 16.62 24.64
N TYR A 39 45.13 15.96 25.22
CA TYR A 39 46.49 16.45 25.24
C TYR A 39 47.21 16.30 23.89
N ALA A 40 46.87 15.27 23.13
CA ALA A 40 47.38 15.06 21.77
C ALA A 40 46.76 16.03 20.74
N LEU A 41 45.58 16.56 21.03
CA LEU A 41 44.88 17.53 20.17
C LEU A 41 45.22 19.00 20.49
N ARG A 42 46.17 19.27 21.40
CA ARG A 42 46.63 20.67 21.62
C ARG A 42 47.34 21.17 20.38
N PRO A 43 46.78 22.15 19.68
CA PRO A 43 47.39 22.69 18.49
C PRO A 43 48.70 23.41 18.90
N ARG A 44 49.85 22.81 18.56
CA ARG A 44 51.11 23.54 18.51
C ARG A 44 51.06 24.33 17.21
N LEU A 45 50.96 25.65 17.33
CA LEU A 45 50.93 26.57 16.20
C LEU A 45 52.24 26.48 15.40
N ASN A 46 52.44 25.41 14.71
CA ASN A 46 53.54 25.25 13.76
C ASN A 46 53.00 25.50 12.34
N ARG A 47 53.73 26.21 11.51
CA ARG A 47 53.34 26.58 10.16
C ARG A 47 52.82 25.41 9.33
N SER A 48 53.34 24.20 9.56
CA SER A 48 52.89 22.99 8.89
C SER A 48 51.49 22.52 9.33
N GLN A 49 51.13 22.69 10.62
CA GLN A 49 49.79 22.33 11.11
C GLN A 49 48.70 23.34 10.62
N LEU A 50 49.06 24.59 10.41
CA LEU A 50 48.18 25.59 9.80
C LEU A 50 47.84 25.23 8.36
N ILE A 51 48.84 24.72 7.61
CA ILE A 51 48.66 24.25 6.23
C ILE A 51 47.73 23.01 6.19
N VAL A 52 47.96 22.05 7.09
CA VAL A 52 47.11 20.84 7.18
C VAL A 52 45.66 21.18 7.58
N ALA A 53 45.47 22.10 8.54
CA ALA A 53 44.15 22.55 8.94
C ALA A 53 43.39 23.23 7.79
N LEU A 54 44.10 24.07 7.01
CA LEU A 54 43.56 24.76 5.85
C LEU A 54 43.17 23.76 4.72
N LEU A 55 44.01 22.74 4.49
CA LEU A 55 43.71 21.66 3.55
C LEU A 55 42.51 20.82 3.99
N CYS A 56 42.39 20.47 5.26
CA CYS A 56 41.25 19.73 5.80
C CYS A 56 39.95 20.55 5.72
N CYS A 57 40.04 21.88 5.99
CA CYS A 57 38.92 22.78 5.87
C CYS A 57 38.47 22.92 4.41
N GLY A 58 39.43 23.03 3.48
CA GLY A 58 39.14 23.05 2.04
C GLY A 58 38.49 21.75 1.53
N LEU A 59 39.02 20.62 2.01
CA LEU A 59 38.46 19.30 1.66
C LEU A 59 37.02 19.10 2.22
N GLY A 60 36.81 19.51 3.49
CA GLY A 60 35.50 19.47 4.12
C GLY A 60 34.49 20.38 3.42
N PHE A 61 34.93 21.59 3.01
CA PHE A 61 34.08 22.49 2.23
C PHE A 61 33.73 21.94 0.85
N ALA A 62 34.72 21.33 0.16
CA ALA A 62 34.48 20.69 -1.14
C ALA A 62 33.48 19.53 -1.05
N LEU A 63 33.58 18.69 0.00
CA LEU A 63 32.60 17.61 0.25
C LEU A 63 31.19 18.15 0.51
N VAL A 64 31.05 19.20 1.31
CA VAL A 64 29.73 19.81 1.59
C VAL A 64 29.11 20.39 0.31
N VAL A 65 29.90 21.10 -0.51
CA VAL A 65 29.45 21.65 -1.80
C VAL A 65 29.04 20.54 -2.75
N GLN A 66 29.80 19.44 -2.81
CA GLN A 66 29.50 18.31 -3.67
C GLN A 66 28.23 17.56 -3.26
N VAL A 67 27.98 17.39 -1.95
CA VAL A 67 26.73 16.82 -1.44
C VAL A 67 25.53 17.73 -1.73
N GLN A 68 25.72 19.04 -1.58
CA GLN A 68 24.64 20.03 -1.84
C GLN A 68 24.29 20.13 -3.32
N GLN A 69 25.28 20.04 -4.19
CA GLN A 69 25.09 20.04 -5.65
C GLN A 69 24.37 18.77 -6.13
N ASN A 70 24.74 17.59 -5.55
CA ASN A 70 24.10 16.31 -5.87
C ASN A 70 22.64 16.23 -5.40
N GLN A 71 22.26 16.97 -4.35
CA GLN A 71 20.87 17.05 -3.88
C GLN A 71 20.00 17.96 -4.77
N GLN A 72 20.58 19.00 -5.39
CA GLN A 72 19.83 19.89 -6.30
C GLN A 72 19.54 19.22 -7.63
N ASP A 73 20.46 18.41 -8.16
CA ASP A 73 20.28 17.69 -9.43
C ASP A 73 19.26 16.55 -9.31
N SER A 74 19.14 15.89 -8.13
CA SER A 74 18.18 14.82 -7.90
C SER A 74 16.72 15.32 -7.80
N LEU A 75 16.51 16.52 -7.25
CA LEU A 75 15.16 17.11 -7.13
C LEU A 75 14.63 17.67 -8.46
N GLY A 76 15.53 18.11 -9.35
CA GLY A 76 15.18 18.56 -10.70
C GLY A 76 14.75 17.42 -11.62
N SER A 77 15.46 16.31 -11.58
CA SER A 77 15.16 15.14 -12.41
C SER A 77 13.90 14.40 -11.97
N LEU A 78 13.62 14.36 -10.64
CA LEU A 78 12.38 13.77 -10.10
C LEU A 78 11.14 14.54 -10.54
N ARG A 79 11.18 15.87 -10.53
CA ARG A 79 10.06 16.71 -11.02
C ARG A 79 9.83 16.53 -12.52
N GLN A 80 10.87 16.38 -13.29
CA GLN A 80 10.76 16.22 -14.75
C GLN A 80 10.19 14.83 -15.10
N SER A 81 10.59 13.78 -14.40
CA SER A 81 10.05 12.43 -14.59
C SER A 81 8.59 12.31 -14.14
N GLU A 82 8.21 13.02 -13.08
CA GLU A 82 6.84 13.07 -12.58
C GLU A 82 5.90 13.83 -13.53
N LEU A 83 6.39 14.94 -14.12
CA LEU A 83 5.65 15.67 -15.15
C LEU A 83 5.45 14.83 -16.42
N VAL A 84 6.46 14.10 -16.86
CA VAL A 84 6.36 13.19 -18.01
C VAL A 84 5.36 12.07 -17.73
N ARG A 85 5.39 11.49 -16.53
CA ARG A 85 4.45 10.45 -16.10
C ARG A 85 3.01 10.95 -16.04
N LEU A 86 2.79 12.16 -15.50
CA LEU A 86 1.46 12.79 -15.50
C LEU A 86 0.96 13.10 -16.92
N LEU A 87 1.87 13.53 -17.80
CA LEU A 87 1.52 13.78 -19.19
C LEU A 87 1.15 12.49 -19.93
N ASP A 88 1.86 11.40 -19.66
CA ASP A 88 1.61 10.07 -20.22
C ASP A 88 0.28 9.51 -19.73
N GLU A 89 0.00 9.67 -18.43
CA GLU A 89 -1.29 9.31 -17.79
C GLU A 89 -2.47 10.07 -18.41
N VAL A 90 -2.36 11.41 -18.51
CA VAL A 90 -3.40 12.25 -19.11
C VAL A 90 -3.59 11.93 -20.60
N THR A 91 -2.51 11.64 -21.33
CA THR A 91 -2.59 11.26 -22.73
C THR A 91 -3.24 9.89 -22.90
N SER A 92 -2.92 8.94 -22.02
CA SER A 92 -3.55 7.61 -21.98
C SER A 92 -5.05 7.71 -21.69
N GLN A 93 -5.45 8.46 -20.66
CA GLN A 93 -6.85 8.71 -20.33
C GLN A 93 -7.60 9.42 -21.48
N SER A 94 -6.97 10.41 -22.11
CA SER A 94 -7.56 11.11 -23.25
C SER A 94 -7.75 10.17 -24.46
N SER A 95 -6.82 9.26 -24.69
CA SER A 95 -6.92 8.27 -25.76
C SER A 95 -8.01 7.23 -25.52
N GLU A 96 -8.19 6.82 -24.27
CA GLU A 96 -9.24 5.89 -23.85
C GLU A 96 -10.64 6.54 -23.92
N LEU A 97 -10.77 7.78 -23.48
CA LEU A 97 -11.99 8.57 -23.66
C LEU A 97 -12.35 8.73 -25.14
N ALA A 98 -11.36 9.04 -26.00
CA ALA A 98 -11.59 9.17 -27.43
C ALA A 98 -11.94 7.82 -28.11
N ARG A 99 -11.48 6.69 -27.53
CA ARG A 99 -11.87 5.35 -27.98
C ARG A 99 -13.32 5.05 -27.60
N THR A 100 -13.66 5.30 -26.34
CA THR A 100 -15.03 5.11 -25.82
C THR A 100 -16.04 6.00 -26.56
N GLU A 101 -15.68 7.24 -26.87
CA GLU A 101 -16.51 8.14 -27.65
C GLU A 101 -16.75 7.62 -29.08
N ARG A 102 -15.72 7.08 -29.74
CA ARG A 102 -15.88 6.47 -31.08
C ARG A 102 -16.73 5.21 -31.04
N GLU A 103 -16.59 4.38 -30.02
CA GLU A 103 -17.38 3.17 -29.81
C GLU A 103 -18.87 3.52 -29.57
N LEU A 104 -19.14 4.51 -28.72
CA LEU A 104 -20.49 5.02 -28.48
C LEU A 104 -21.11 5.62 -29.74
N ARG A 105 -20.35 6.36 -30.55
CA ARG A 105 -20.83 6.89 -31.83
C ARG A 105 -21.13 5.78 -32.83
N ALA A 106 -20.26 4.77 -32.94
CA ALA A 106 -20.50 3.62 -33.79
C ALA A 106 -21.77 2.86 -33.39
N THR A 107 -21.94 2.61 -32.09
CA THR A 107 -23.15 1.98 -31.55
C THR A 107 -24.40 2.83 -31.83
N ARG A 108 -24.30 4.16 -31.67
CA ARG A 108 -25.41 5.07 -32.01
C ARG A 108 -25.76 5.01 -33.51
N ASP A 109 -24.75 5.00 -34.37
CA ASP A 109 -24.97 4.99 -35.83
C ASP A 109 -25.53 3.64 -36.32
N GLU A 110 -25.12 2.53 -35.69
CA GLU A 110 -25.70 1.20 -35.89
C GLU A 110 -27.16 1.14 -35.46
N LEU A 111 -27.51 1.76 -34.33
CA LEU A 111 -28.88 1.88 -33.82
C LEU A 111 -29.81 2.71 -34.74
N LEU A 112 -29.22 3.64 -35.50
CA LEU A 112 -30.00 4.51 -36.41
C LEU A 112 -30.26 3.88 -37.78
N THR A 113 -29.52 2.80 -38.16
CA THR A 113 -29.50 2.30 -39.56
C THR A 113 -30.24 0.97 -39.81
N GLY A 114 -30.79 0.26 -38.80
CA GLY A 114 -31.33 -1.09 -39.04
C GLY A 114 -32.64 -1.44 -38.35
N THR A 115 -33.37 -2.37 -38.94
CA THR A 115 -34.60 -3.00 -38.40
C THR A 115 -34.33 -3.88 -37.15
N ASP A 116 -33.05 -4.25 -36.90
CA ASP A 116 -32.57 -4.85 -35.64
C ASP A 116 -32.28 -3.81 -34.53
N SER A 117 -32.38 -2.51 -34.86
CA SER A 117 -31.99 -1.40 -33.97
C SER A 117 -32.74 -1.38 -32.63
N ALA A 118 -34.00 -1.74 -32.64
CA ALA A 118 -34.79 -1.76 -31.40
C ALA A 118 -34.28 -2.82 -30.40
N ARG A 119 -33.89 -4.00 -30.90
CA ARG A 119 -33.39 -5.08 -30.05
C ARG A 119 -31.99 -4.74 -29.51
N THR A 120 -31.11 -4.24 -30.35
CA THR A 120 -29.76 -3.80 -29.94
C THR A 120 -29.85 -2.61 -28.96
N ALA A 121 -30.81 -1.69 -29.17
CA ALA A 121 -31.06 -0.60 -28.22
C ALA A 121 -31.57 -1.09 -26.87
N TYR A 122 -32.42 -2.10 -26.83
CA TYR A 122 -32.89 -2.72 -25.58
C TYR A 122 -31.74 -3.43 -24.86
N GLU A 123 -30.93 -4.21 -25.56
CA GLU A 123 -29.75 -4.90 -25.00
C GLU A 123 -28.74 -3.90 -24.42
N ALA A 124 -28.41 -2.82 -25.16
CA ALA A 124 -27.52 -1.77 -24.70
C ALA A 124 -28.06 -1.01 -23.47
N LEU A 125 -29.38 -0.77 -23.44
CA LEU A 125 -30.06 -0.13 -22.30
C LEU A 125 -30.05 -1.07 -21.08
N GLU A 126 -30.32 -2.34 -21.25
CA GLU A 126 -30.30 -3.34 -20.18
C GLU A 126 -28.89 -3.46 -19.58
N ASP A 127 -27.85 -3.51 -20.41
CA ASP A 127 -26.45 -3.48 -19.98
C ASP A 127 -26.11 -2.19 -19.24
N GLN A 128 -26.59 -1.04 -19.69
CA GLN A 128 -26.37 0.22 -19.02
C GLN A 128 -27.07 0.28 -17.66
N VAL A 129 -28.31 -0.17 -17.57
CA VAL A 129 -29.06 -0.27 -16.31
C VAL A 129 -28.35 -1.21 -15.35
N THR A 130 -27.88 -2.35 -15.82
CA THR A 130 -27.15 -3.33 -15.01
C THR A 130 -25.86 -2.74 -14.47
N ARG A 131 -25.04 -2.09 -15.31
CA ARG A 131 -23.82 -1.40 -14.86
C ARG A 131 -24.13 -0.32 -13.83
N GLN A 132 -25.15 0.48 -14.05
CA GLN A 132 -25.58 1.49 -13.07
C GLN A 132 -26.07 0.86 -11.76
N ALA A 133 -26.78 -0.25 -11.81
CA ALA A 133 -27.24 -0.97 -10.64
C ALA A 133 -26.07 -1.57 -9.83
N ILE A 134 -25.02 -2.07 -10.49
CA ILE A 134 -23.78 -2.55 -9.86
C ILE A 134 -23.08 -1.40 -9.13
N LEU A 135 -22.84 -0.28 -9.82
CA LEU A 135 -22.19 0.91 -9.26
C LEU A 135 -23.00 1.56 -8.13
N ALA A 136 -24.31 1.59 -8.27
CA ALA A 136 -25.20 2.06 -7.21
C ALA A 136 -25.33 1.07 -6.04
N GLY A 137 -24.79 -0.13 -6.17
CA GLY A 137 -24.83 -1.16 -5.14
C GLY A 137 -26.24 -1.69 -4.87
N THR A 138 -27.15 -1.64 -5.84
CA THR A 138 -28.55 -2.05 -5.68
C THR A 138 -28.82 -3.50 -6.02
N VAL A 139 -27.82 -4.19 -6.58
CA VAL A 139 -27.91 -5.61 -6.96
C VAL A 139 -26.76 -6.40 -6.36
N PRO A 140 -26.96 -7.69 -6.07
CA PRO A 140 -25.88 -8.62 -5.78
C PRO A 140 -24.92 -8.72 -6.97
N VAL A 141 -23.66 -9.01 -6.69
CA VAL A 141 -22.60 -9.11 -7.71
C VAL A 141 -21.63 -10.24 -7.37
N GLU A 142 -21.01 -10.80 -8.38
CA GLU A 142 -19.96 -11.82 -8.25
C GLU A 142 -18.84 -11.54 -9.25
N GLY A 143 -17.63 -11.94 -8.88
CA GLY A 143 -16.46 -11.76 -9.72
C GLY A 143 -15.15 -12.01 -8.99
N PRO A 144 -14.03 -11.92 -9.69
CA PRO A 144 -12.71 -12.01 -9.06
C PRO A 144 -12.45 -10.82 -8.14
N GLY A 145 -11.57 -11.01 -7.16
CA GLY A 145 -11.25 -9.93 -6.24
C GLY A 145 -10.40 -10.33 -5.06
N VAL A 146 -10.52 -9.57 -3.99
CA VAL A 146 -9.76 -9.79 -2.76
C VAL A 146 -10.66 -9.85 -1.53
N SER A 147 -10.26 -10.65 -0.55
CA SER A 147 -10.84 -10.68 0.79
C SER A 147 -9.78 -10.24 1.79
N VAL A 148 -10.07 -9.22 2.57
CA VAL A 148 -9.21 -8.73 3.64
C VAL A 148 -9.89 -9.02 4.97
N ARG A 149 -9.17 -9.73 5.85
CA ARG A 149 -9.62 -9.98 7.23
C ARG A 149 -8.77 -9.18 8.18
N ILE A 150 -9.40 -8.25 8.90
CA ILE A 150 -8.76 -7.41 9.89
C ILE A 150 -9.21 -7.85 11.28
N ILE A 151 -8.26 -8.24 12.13
CA ILE A 151 -8.51 -8.66 13.50
C ILE A 151 -7.96 -7.59 14.43
N ASP A 152 -8.85 -6.92 15.11
CA ASP A 152 -8.54 -5.90 16.12
C ASP A 152 -8.95 -6.42 17.52
N ASN A 153 -7.98 -6.92 18.26
CA ASN A 153 -8.20 -7.47 19.59
C ASN A 153 -8.14 -6.40 20.70
N GLY A 154 -7.68 -5.20 20.39
CA GLY A 154 -7.42 -4.14 21.36
C GLY A 154 -8.26 -2.88 21.16
N SER A 155 -9.18 -2.88 20.20
CA SER A 155 -9.92 -1.68 19.77
C SER A 155 -8.97 -0.51 19.46
N VAL A 156 -7.89 -0.83 18.73
CA VAL A 156 -6.84 0.13 18.34
C VAL A 156 -7.13 0.79 16.99
N LEU A 157 -8.14 0.28 16.27
CA LEU A 157 -8.58 0.82 14.99
C LEU A 157 -9.80 1.72 15.20
N ASP A 158 -9.82 2.79 14.45
CA ASP A 158 -10.92 3.75 14.39
C ASP A 158 -11.64 3.67 13.02
N SER A 159 -12.74 4.36 12.91
CA SER A 159 -13.53 4.43 11.68
C SER A 159 -12.73 4.99 10.50
N TYR A 160 -11.74 5.84 10.77
CA TYR A 160 -10.88 6.42 9.75
C TYR A 160 -10.03 5.36 9.04
N VAL A 161 -9.54 4.35 9.76
CA VAL A 161 -8.76 3.26 9.16
C VAL A 161 -9.59 2.45 8.16
N LEU A 162 -10.85 2.12 8.52
CA LEU A 162 -11.73 1.43 7.57
C LEU A 162 -12.07 2.32 6.38
N LEU A 163 -12.23 3.63 6.60
CA LEU A 163 -12.40 4.58 5.50
C LEU A 163 -11.18 4.63 4.58
N GLU A 164 -9.95 4.63 5.12
CA GLU A 164 -8.71 4.54 4.32
C GLU A 164 -8.69 3.25 3.47
N VAL A 165 -9.03 2.09 4.06
CA VAL A 165 -9.13 0.83 3.30
C VAL A 165 -10.13 0.97 2.15
N MET A 166 -11.30 1.58 2.38
CA MET A 166 -12.31 1.79 1.35
C MET A 166 -11.83 2.72 0.23
N GLN A 167 -11.12 3.79 0.59
CA GLN A 167 -10.57 4.71 -0.40
C GLN A 167 -9.50 4.04 -1.25
N GLU A 168 -8.61 3.25 -0.61
CA GLU A 168 -7.57 2.52 -1.34
C GLU A 168 -8.15 1.47 -2.29
N LEU A 169 -9.17 0.73 -1.85
CA LEU A 169 -9.89 -0.21 -2.72
C LEU A 169 -10.52 0.49 -3.93
N ARG A 170 -11.14 1.65 -3.74
CA ARG A 170 -11.73 2.44 -4.84
C ARG A 170 -10.65 2.97 -5.78
N ASN A 171 -9.55 3.48 -5.24
CA ASN A 171 -8.41 3.96 -6.03
C ASN A 171 -7.78 2.83 -6.85
N ALA A 172 -7.76 1.60 -6.30
CA ALA A 172 -7.28 0.41 -6.98
C ALA A 172 -8.29 -0.17 -8.00
N GLY A 173 -9.45 0.48 -8.20
CA GLY A 173 -10.42 0.07 -9.21
C GLY A 173 -11.43 -0.99 -8.75
N ALA A 174 -11.70 -1.12 -7.44
CA ALA A 174 -12.74 -2.02 -6.97
C ALA A 174 -14.13 -1.57 -7.46
N GLU A 175 -14.85 -2.47 -8.10
CA GLU A 175 -16.19 -2.25 -8.67
C GLU A 175 -17.30 -2.42 -7.63
N ALA A 176 -17.07 -3.30 -6.66
CA ALA A 176 -17.99 -3.53 -5.56
C ALA A 176 -17.22 -3.85 -4.28
N ILE A 177 -17.69 -3.31 -3.16
CA ILE A 177 -17.07 -3.49 -1.85
C ILE A 177 -18.15 -3.83 -0.82
N GLU A 178 -17.84 -4.76 0.07
CA GLU A 178 -18.66 -5.15 1.21
C GLU A 178 -17.81 -5.19 2.49
N VAL A 179 -18.37 -4.75 3.61
CA VAL A 179 -17.75 -4.87 4.93
C VAL A 179 -18.73 -5.54 5.88
N ASN A 180 -18.36 -6.70 6.42
CA ASN A 180 -19.18 -7.48 7.35
C ASN A 180 -20.63 -7.70 6.89
N GLY A 181 -20.86 -7.90 5.58
CA GLY A 181 -22.19 -8.08 5.03
C GLY A 181 -22.92 -6.79 4.67
N GLU A 182 -22.30 -5.62 4.84
CA GLU A 182 -22.84 -4.33 4.45
C GLU A 182 -22.22 -3.84 3.14
N ARG A 183 -23.02 -3.63 2.10
CA ARG A 183 -22.59 -3.08 0.81
C ARG A 183 -22.11 -1.65 0.98
N ILE A 184 -20.93 -1.34 0.47
CA ILE A 184 -20.38 0.01 0.43
C ILE A 184 -20.82 0.69 -0.86
N VAL A 185 -21.39 1.88 -0.73
CA VAL A 185 -21.81 2.75 -1.83
C VAL A 185 -21.26 4.15 -1.65
N ALA A 186 -21.46 5.03 -2.63
CA ALA A 186 -20.92 6.40 -2.58
C ALA A 186 -21.41 7.21 -1.36
N SER A 187 -22.59 6.91 -0.84
CA SER A 187 -23.17 7.56 0.34
C SER A 187 -22.85 6.88 1.66
N SER A 188 -22.11 5.78 1.64
CA SER A 188 -21.72 5.06 2.86
C SER A 188 -20.77 5.89 3.71
N TRP A 189 -20.98 5.87 5.01
CA TRP A 189 -20.22 6.63 6.00
C TRP A 189 -19.82 5.76 7.18
N PHE A 190 -18.64 6.08 7.75
CA PHE A 190 -18.11 5.44 8.94
C PHE A 190 -18.03 6.47 10.06
N VAL A 191 -18.32 6.05 11.29
CA VAL A 191 -18.19 6.88 12.48
C VAL A 191 -17.84 6.02 13.69
N ASP A 192 -17.10 6.59 14.63
CA ASP A 192 -16.84 5.97 15.92
C ASP A 192 -17.99 6.31 16.88
N SER A 193 -18.57 5.29 17.48
CA SER A 193 -19.65 5.44 18.47
C SER A 193 -19.46 4.47 19.61
N SER A 194 -19.33 4.99 20.82
CA SER A 194 -19.23 4.20 22.06
C SER A 194 -18.13 3.12 22.04
N GLY A 195 -16.99 3.42 21.39
CA GLY A 195 -15.86 2.50 21.27
C GLY A 195 -16.03 1.40 20.21
N ALA A 196 -17.03 1.52 19.36
CA ALA A 196 -17.24 0.65 18.21
C ALA A 196 -17.31 1.47 16.93
N ILE A 197 -16.94 0.84 15.82
CA ILE A 197 -17.08 1.43 14.49
C ILE A 197 -18.49 1.18 13.96
N VAL A 198 -19.15 2.20 13.47
CA VAL A 198 -20.49 2.14 12.90
C VAL A 198 -20.39 2.48 11.40
N LEU A 199 -20.97 1.62 10.57
CA LEU A 199 -21.11 1.78 9.13
C LEU A 199 -22.58 1.96 8.77
N ASP A 200 -22.94 3.11 8.21
CA ASP A 200 -24.33 3.41 7.78
C ASP A 200 -25.40 3.16 8.87
N GLY A 201 -25.02 3.29 10.14
CA GLY A 201 -25.87 3.01 11.29
C GLY A 201 -25.80 1.58 11.83
N THR A 202 -25.07 0.67 11.18
CA THR A 202 -24.83 -0.71 11.64
C THR A 202 -23.50 -0.77 12.40
N THR A 203 -23.52 -1.28 13.64
CA THR A 203 -22.32 -1.46 14.45
C THR A 203 -21.50 -2.64 13.91
N LEU A 204 -20.25 -2.38 13.56
CA LEU A 204 -19.31 -3.39 13.14
C LEU A 204 -18.56 -3.98 14.33
N SER A 205 -18.18 -5.24 14.24
CA SER A 205 -17.35 -5.92 15.22
C SER A 205 -16.17 -6.63 14.56
N SER A 206 -15.03 -6.67 15.25
CA SER A 206 -13.87 -7.48 14.83
C SER A 206 -14.23 -8.99 14.90
N PRO A 207 -13.79 -9.79 13.92
CA PRO A 207 -12.97 -9.40 12.77
C PRO A 207 -13.75 -8.62 11.71
N TYR A 208 -13.14 -7.56 11.19
CA TYR A 208 -13.70 -6.84 10.03
C TYR A 208 -13.32 -7.62 8.77
N ARG A 209 -14.33 -8.10 8.07
CA ARG A 209 -14.19 -8.79 6.79
C ARG A 209 -14.55 -7.83 5.69
N VAL A 210 -13.56 -7.48 4.89
CA VAL A 210 -13.72 -6.61 3.71
C VAL A 210 -13.59 -7.46 2.48
N GLN A 211 -14.58 -7.43 1.61
CA GLN A 211 -14.56 -8.12 0.31
C GLN A 211 -14.65 -7.05 -0.79
N ALA A 212 -13.84 -7.20 -1.81
CA ALA A 212 -13.82 -6.28 -2.95
C ALA A 212 -13.71 -7.07 -4.25
N ILE A 213 -14.61 -6.78 -5.20
CA ILE A 213 -14.59 -7.32 -6.55
C ILE A 213 -13.85 -6.34 -7.45
N GLY A 214 -12.96 -6.85 -8.31
CA GLY A 214 -12.12 -6.12 -9.23
C GLY A 214 -10.89 -6.91 -9.63
N ASP A 215 -9.92 -6.27 -10.28
CA ASP A 215 -8.64 -6.91 -10.59
C ASP A 215 -7.85 -7.24 -9.32
N ALA A 216 -7.82 -8.51 -8.94
CA ALA A 216 -7.25 -8.97 -7.69
C ALA A 216 -5.75 -8.64 -7.57
N ALA A 217 -5.01 -8.65 -8.67
CA ALA A 217 -3.58 -8.35 -8.67
C ALA A 217 -3.32 -6.87 -8.41
N THR A 218 -4.05 -5.99 -9.07
CA THR A 218 -3.98 -4.53 -8.89
C THR A 218 -4.39 -4.13 -7.47
N ILE A 219 -5.52 -4.67 -6.98
CA ILE A 219 -6.02 -4.37 -5.64
C ILE A 219 -5.04 -4.86 -4.57
N SER A 220 -4.52 -6.09 -4.71
CA SER A 220 -3.55 -6.63 -3.75
C SER A 220 -2.27 -5.80 -3.71
N ALA A 221 -1.75 -5.41 -4.87
CA ALA A 221 -0.55 -4.58 -4.96
C ALA A 221 -0.75 -3.21 -4.29
N ALA A 222 -1.90 -2.57 -4.47
CA ALA A 222 -2.24 -1.29 -3.84
C ALA A 222 -2.31 -1.42 -2.31
N LEU A 223 -3.04 -2.41 -1.80
CA LEU A 223 -3.22 -2.60 -0.37
C LEU A 223 -1.93 -3.00 0.37
N GLU A 224 -1.05 -3.78 -0.28
CA GLU A 224 0.21 -4.28 0.29
C GLU A 224 1.41 -3.35 0.02
N MET A 225 1.20 -2.22 -0.62
CA MET A 225 2.26 -1.24 -0.87
C MET A 225 3.01 -0.89 0.43
N PRO A 226 4.35 -0.80 0.40
CA PRO A 226 5.14 -0.39 1.57
C PRO A 226 4.69 0.97 2.10
N GLY A 227 4.29 1.02 3.38
CA GLY A 227 3.69 2.21 3.99
C GLY A 227 2.21 2.41 3.69
N GLY A 228 1.57 1.51 2.93
CA GLY A 228 0.14 1.52 2.64
C GLY A 228 -0.74 1.10 3.81
N VAL A 229 -2.04 1.04 3.55
CA VAL A 229 -3.07 0.89 4.58
C VAL A 229 -2.92 -0.40 5.41
N LEU A 230 -2.60 -1.56 4.81
CA LEU A 230 -2.42 -2.80 5.57
C LEU A 230 -1.19 -2.76 6.47
N THR A 231 -0.12 -2.09 6.02
CA THR A 231 1.07 -1.85 6.84
C THR A 231 0.73 -0.94 8.02
N GLY A 232 -0.06 0.11 7.78
CA GLY A 232 -0.58 1.01 8.82
C GLY A 232 -1.42 0.28 9.88
N ILE A 233 -2.29 -0.62 9.47
CA ILE A 233 -3.11 -1.46 10.37
C ILE A 233 -2.21 -2.34 11.26
N ARG A 234 -1.24 -3.03 10.63
CA ARG A 234 -0.32 -3.92 11.36
C ARG A 234 0.57 -3.16 12.34
N SER A 235 1.00 -1.95 12.00
CA SER A 235 1.83 -1.09 12.87
C SER A 235 1.10 -0.59 14.12
N ARG A 236 -0.23 -0.52 14.07
CA ARG A 236 -1.09 -0.18 15.21
C ARG A 236 -1.37 -1.37 16.13
N GLY A 237 -0.91 -2.57 15.77
CA GLY A 237 -1.07 -3.79 16.57
C GLY A 237 -2.26 -4.66 16.20
N ALA A 238 -3.02 -4.30 15.18
CA ALA A 238 -4.04 -5.17 14.59
C ALA A 238 -3.43 -6.13 13.57
N SER A 239 -4.11 -7.24 13.31
CA SER A 239 -3.72 -8.19 12.27
C SER A 239 -4.54 -7.95 11.00
N ALA A 240 -3.89 -7.95 9.85
CA ALA A 240 -4.56 -7.86 8.56
C ALA A 240 -4.02 -8.94 7.62
N VAL A 241 -4.91 -9.79 7.11
CA VAL A 241 -4.62 -10.84 6.15
C VAL A 241 -5.40 -10.57 4.88
N LEU A 242 -4.72 -10.59 3.75
CA LEU A 242 -5.28 -10.40 2.42
C LEU A 242 -5.19 -11.72 1.66
N GLU A 243 -6.27 -12.09 0.99
CA GLU A 243 -6.36 -13.28 0.14
C GLU A 243 -7.01 -12.87 -1.19
N SER A 244 -6.36 -13.21 -2.30
CA SER A 244 -6.95 -13.09 -3.64
C SER A 244 -7.87 -14.29 -3.90
N GLN A 245 -9.01 -14.05 -4.54
CA GLN A 245 -9.99 -15.07 -4.86
C GLN A 245 -10.43 -14.90 -6.32
N ASP A 246 -10.57 -16.02 -7.02
CA ASP A 246 -11.04 -16.03 -8.40
C ASP A 246 -12.54 -15.71 -8.49
N GLU A 247 -13.28 -15.95 -7.41
CA GLU A 247 -14.70 -15.71 -7.33
C GLU A 247 -15.10 -15.26 -5.91
N ILE A 248 -15.66 -14.06 -5.84
CA ILE A 248 -16.26 -13.48 -4.63
C ILE A 248 -17.71 -13.18 -4.94
N SER A 249 -18.62 -13.62 -4.09
CA SER A 249 -20.04 -13.26 -4.20
C SER A 249 -20.39 -12.28 -3.10
N ILE A 250 -20.80 -11.06 -3.50
CA ILE A 250 -21.32 -10.00 -2.63
C ILE A 250 -22.84 -9.98 -2.79
N THR A 251 -23.53 -10.55 -1.82
CA THR A 251 -25.00 -10.66 -1.85
C THR A 251 -25.70 -9.46 -1.21
N SER A 252 -24.96 -8.65 -0.48
CA SER A 252 -25.49 -7.43 0.11
C SER A 252 -25.80 -6.38 -0.94
N TYR A 253 -26.86 -5.63 -0.73
CA TYR A 253 -27.25 -4.53 -1.60
C TYR A 253 -27.87 -3.38 -0.77
N LYS A 254 -27.80 -2.16 -1.30
CA LYS A 254 -28.43 -0.96 -0.70
C LYS A 254 -29.68 -0.59 -1.48
N ARG A 255 -30.75 -0.30 -0.78
CA ARG A 255 -31.94 0.27 -1.41
C ARG A 255 -31.69 1.76 -1.68
N PRO A 256 -31.90 2.24 -2.92
CA PRO A 256 -31.72 3.66 -3.20
C PRO A 256 -32.70 4.48 -2.38
N SER A 257 -32.19 5.53 -1.75
CA SER A 257 -33.05 6.51 -1.08
C SER A 257 -33.72 7.39 -2.14
N LYS A 258 -35.01 7.69 -1.96
CA LYS A 258 -35.68 8.63 -2.85
C LYS A 258 -35.07 10.03 -2.68
N SER A 259 -34.81 10.70 -3.79
CA SER A 259 -34.44 12.12 -3.78
C SER A 259 -35.51 12.94 -3.07
N LYS A 260 -35.08 13.77 -2.11
CA LYS A 260 -35.99 14.64 -1.36
C LYS A 260 -36.22 15.98 -2.07
N PHE A 261 -35.23 16.46 -2.80
CA PHE A 261 -35.21 17.81 -3.36
C PHE A 261 -34.93 17.84 -4.88
N ALA A 262 -34.20 16.84 -5.40
CA ALA A 262 -33.89 16.80 -6.82
C ALA A 262 -35.00 16.08 -7.60
N THR A 263 -35.45 16.69 -8.67
CA THR A 263 -36.32 16.09 -9.66
C THR A 263 -35.63 16.09 -11.01
N PRO A 264 -35.82 15.04 -11.84
CA PRO A 264 -35.29 15.05 -13.20
C PRO A 264 -35.81 16.25 -13.99
N ASP A 265 -34.97 16.88 -14.79
CA ASP A 265 -35.41 17.89 -15.74
C ASP A 265 -36.14 17.19 -16.91
N PRO A 266 -37.40 17.48 -17.16
CA PRO A 266 -38.17 16.82 -18.22
C PRO A 266 -37.70 17.21 -19.63
N ALA A 267 -36.77 18.16 -19.76
CA ALA A 267 -36.22 18.61 -21.04
C ALA A 267 -34.90 17.95 -21.46
N SER A 268 -34.38 16.99 -20.65
CA SER A 268 -33.11 16.29 -20.92
C SER A 268 -33.33 14.92 -21.56
#